data_588c58ce4e6613ab5c85644cc32c2f27
#
_entry.id   588c58ce4e6613ab5c85644cc32c2f27
#
_cell.length_a   1.000
_cell.length_b   1.000
_cell.length_c   1.000
_cell.angle_alpha   90.00
_cell.angle_beta   90.00
_cell.angle_gamma   90.00
#
_symmetry.space_group_name_H-M   'P 1'
#
loop_
_entity.id
_entity.type
_entity.pdbx_description
1 polymer ?
#
loop_
_entity_poly.entity_id
_entity_poly.type
_entity_poly.pdbx_seq_one_letter_code
_entity_poly.pdbx_strand_id
1 'polypeptide(L)'
;MLGTGNALVTKCYNTCFIIENENDYFMVDAGGGNTVLNQLEKAKINWKEIKHIFVTHKHIDHLLGMIWMIRLICQNMAADKYEGEAYIYGHQEVIEMLETIARMLLQSKQTKFINDRLHLVVVHDGEVKEIIGKKVTFFDIQSTKAKQFGFMMELDQKRILTCCGDEPYGDEPYNEENEKYALKSDYLLHEAFCLYDQADIFHPYEKHHSTVKDACQLAQKLAVKNIILYHSEDQNIKNRKELYTKEGKDYFDGNIYVPNDLEVIEL
;
A
#
# COMPACT_ATOMS: atom_id res chain seq x y z
N MET A 1 -4.54 -0.31 9.07
CA MET A 1 -4.99 -0.76 7.73
C MET A 1 -6.35 -0.16 7.45
N LEU A 2 -6.57 0.55 6.36
CA LEU A 2 -7.90 1.07 5.98
C LEU A 2 -8.69 0.05 5.16
N GLY A 3 -8.01 -0.71 4.33
CA GLY A 3 -8.56 -1.79 3.53
C GLY A 3 -7.53 -2.91 3.35
N THR A 4 -8.00 -4.14 3.18
CA THR A 4 -7.13 -5.34 3.18
C THR A 4 -7.39 -6.29 2.02
N GLY A 5 -8.37 -5.97 1.16
CA GLY A 5 -8.81 -6.86 0.09
C GLY A 5 -8.21 -6.56 -1.27
N ASN A 6 -8.24 -7.54 -2.16
CA ASN A 6 -7.86 -7.42 -3.56
C ASN A 6 -8.91 -6.65 -4.40
N ALA A 7 -8.74 -6.61 -5.72
CA ALA A 7 -9.57 -5.82 -6.64
C ALA A 7 -11.08 -6.13 -6.57
N LEU A 8 -11.48 -7.39 -6.44
CA LEU A 8 -12.87 -7.82 -6.61
C LEU A 8 -13.59 -8.15 -5.30
N VAL A 9 -13.04 -7.78 -4.16
CA VAL A 9 -13.69 -8.00 -2.86
C VAL A 9 -14.93 -7.15 -2.69
N THR A 10 -15.89 -7.66 -1.94
CA THR A 10 -17.16 -6.99 -1.63
C THR A 10 -17.45 -6.89 -0.14
N LYS A 11 -16.71 -7.64 0.70
CA LYS A 11 -16.92 -7.74 2.15
C LYS A 11 -15.86 -6.99 2.97
N CYS A 12 -14.82 -6.50 2.32
CA CYS A 12 -13.81 -5.61 2.88
C CYS A 12 -13.47 -4.53 1.85
N TYR A 13 -12.65 -3.56 2.22
CA TYR A 13 -12.22 -2.52 1.29
C TYR A 13 -10.91 -2.92 0.60
N ASN A 14 -10.67 -2.38 -0.59
CA ASN A 14 -9.44 -2.61 -1.33
C ASN A 14 -8.23 -2.10 -0.55
N THR A 15 -7.09 -2.70 -0.81
CA THR A 15 -5.85 -2.44 -0.07
C THR A 15 -5.48 -0.97 -0.04
N CYS A 16 -5.44 -0.43 1.15
CA CYS A 16 -4.82 0.85 1.46
C CYS A 16 -4.58 0.97 2.97
N PHE A 17 -3.58 1.73 3.36
CA PHE A 17 -3.24 1.88 4.77
C PHE A 17 -2.57 3.23 5.07
N ILE A 18 -2.44 3.53 6.35
CA ILE A 18 -1.76 4.71 6.85
C ILE A 18 -0.70 4.27 7.85
N ILE A 19 0.48 4.85 7.73
CA ILE A 19 1.53 4.83 8.74
C ILE A 19 1.43 6.16 9.49
N GLU A 20 1.30 6.07 10.81
CA GLU A 20 1.26 7.22 11.70
C GLU A 20 2.57 7.30 12.49
N ASN A 21 3.15 8.49 12.50
CA ASN A 21 4.26 8.84 13.37
C ASN A 21 3.93 10.14 14.11
N GLU A 22 3.75 10.07 15.43
CA GLU A 22 3.23 11.16 16.25
C GLU A 22 1.84 11.63 15.78
N ASN A 23 1.75 12.73 15.04
CA ASN A 23 0.50 13.25 14.47
C ASN A 23 0.55 13.39 12.95
N ASP A 24 1.62 12.90 12.33
CA ASP A 24 1.83 12.95 10.89
C ASP A 24 1.43 11.61 10.24
N TYR A 25 0.82 11.68 9.05
CA TYR A 25 0.30 10.53 8.34
C TYR A 25 0.96 10.36 6.97
N PHE A 26 1.42 9.14 6.71
CA PHE A 26 1.82 8.68 5.40
C PHE A 26 0.81 7.63 4.91
N MET A 27 0.02 8.00 3.92
CA MET A 27 -0.97 7.12 3.32
C MET A 27 -0.36 6.34 2.16
N VAL A 28 -0.69 5.07 2.04
CA VAL A 28 -0.27 4.19 0.93
C VAL A 28 -1.51 3.65 0.25
N ASP A 29 -1.63 3.97 -1.05
CA ASP A 29 -2.79 3.72 -1.89
C ASP A 29 -4.11 4.31 -1.33
N ALA A 30 -5.19 4.20 -2.10
CA ALA A 30 -6.48 4.75 -1.69
C ALA A 30 -7.67 3.83 -2.02
N GLY A 31 -7.39 2.59 -2.42
CA GLY A 31 -8.44 1.66 -2.82
C GLY A 31 -9.15 2.05 -4.12
N GLY A 32 -10.26 1.38 -4.40
CA GLY A 32 -10.97 1.45 -5.69
C GLY A 32 -12.01 2.57 -5.80
N GLY A 33 -12.22 3.42 -4.80
CA GLY A 33 -13.26 4.43 -4.90
C GLY A 33 -13.47 5.31 -3.68
N ASN A 34 -14.64 5.98 -3.61
CA ASN A 34 -14.94 6.95 -2.56
C ASN A 34 -15.09 6.34 -1.15
N THR A 35 -15.16 5.05 -1.03
CA THR A 35 -15.20 4.34 0.26
C THR A 35 -13.97 4.66 1.12
N VAL A 36 -12.85 5.07 0.52
CA VAL A 36 -11.68 5.57 1.25
C VAL A 36 -12.05 6.68 2.25
N LEU A 37 -12.95 7.59 1.88
CA LEU A 37 -13.39 8.69 2.75
C LEU A 37 -14.16 8.16 3.97
N ASN A 38 -14.97 7.13 3.77
CA ASN A 38 -15.69 6.47 4.87
C ASN A 38 -14.73 5.68 5.77
N GLN A 39 -13.69 5.05 5.20
CA GLN A 39 -12.66 4.36 5.98
C GLN A 39 -11.85 5.32 6.85
N LEU A 40 -11.48 6.48 6.32
CA LEU A 40 -10.82 7.54 7.08
C LEU A 40 -11.68 8.04 8.24
N GLU A 41 -12.98 8.27 8.00
CA GLU A 41 -13.93 8.68 9.03
C GLU A 41 -14.06 7.62 10.14
N LYS A 42 -14.27 6.36 9.77
CA LYS A 42 -14.36 5.24 10.72
C LYS A 42 -13.08 5.03 11.53
N ALA A 43 -11.92 5.20 10.89
CA ALA A 43 -10.62 5.14 11.55
C ALA A 43 -10.35 6.36 12.43
N LYS A 44 -11.21 7.39 12.38
CA LYS A 44 -11.05 8.69 13.06
C LYS A 44 -9.77 9.43 12.67
N ILE A 45 -9.30 9.23 11.45
CA ILE A 45 -8.14 9.91 10.91
C ILE A 45 -8.54 11.26 10.36
N ASN A 46 -7.87 12.31 10.84
CA ASN A 46 -8.04 13.64 10.29
C ASN A 46 -7.36 13.72 8.91
N TRP A 47 -8.12 13.59 7.84
CA TRP A 47 -7.59 13.63 6.48
C TRP A 47 -6.83 14.94 6.14
N LYS A 48 -7.02 16.03 6.89
CA LYS A 48 -6.27 17.28 6.71
C LYS A 48 -4.81 17.16 7.12
N GLU A 49 -4.50 16.21 7.97
CA GLU A 49 -3.13 15.92 8.41
C GLU A 49 -2.43 14.90 7.49
N ILE A 50 -3.14 14.34 6.52
CA ILE A 50 -2.52 13.49 5.48
C ILE A 50 -1.84 14.42 4.48
N LYS A 51 -0.54 14.62 4.66
CA LYS A 51 0.29 15.46 3.80
C LYS A 51 1.09 14.66 2.78
N HIS A 52 1.29 13.38 3.03
CA HIS A 52 2.10 12.51 2.21
C HIS A 52 1.30 11.25 1.83
N ILE A 53 1.20 11.01 0.53
CA ILE A 53 0.50 9.85 -0.02
C ILE A 53 1.40 9.19 -1.06
N PHE A 54 1.54 7.87 -1.02
CA PHE A 54 2.25 7.09 -2.02
C PHE A 54 1.27 6.17 -2.74
N VAL A 55 1.37 6.10 -4.07
CA VAL A 55 0.61 5.19 -4.91
C VAL A 55 1.56 4.18 -5.52
N THR A 56 1.37 2.92 -5.18
CA THR A 56 2.26 1.83 -5.55
C THR A 56 2.23 1.55 -7.06
N HIS A 57 1.03 1.53 -7.66
CA HIS A 57 0.84 1.25 -9.07
C HIS A 57 -0.54 1.69 -9.58
N LYS A 58 -0.79 1.47 -10.87
CA LYS A 58 -1.95 2.02 -11.60
C LYS A 58 -3.24 1.21 -11.53
N HIS A 59 -3.28 0.05 -10.89
CA HIS A 59 -4.51 -0.73 -10.86
C HIS A 59 -5.65 0.01 -10.17
N ILE A 60 -6.88 -0.28 -10.59
CA ILE A 60 -8.07 0.49 -10.20
C ILE A 60 -8.37 0.42 -8.71
N ASP A 61 -8.03 -0.69 -8.08
CA ASP A 61 -8.21 -0.95 -6.65
C ASP A 61 -7.16 -0.31 -5.74
N HIS A 62 -6.16 0.36 -6.33
CA HIS A 62 -5.17 1.17 -5.63
C HIS A 62 -5.30 2.65 -5.96
N LEU A 63 -5.57 2.97 -7.24
CA LEU A 63 -5.46 4.32 -7.77
C LEU A 63 -6.77 5.10 -7.75
N LEU A 64 -7.95 4.48 -8.00
CA LEU A 64 -9.18 5.27 -8.20
C LEU A 64 -9.65 6.03 -6.97
N GLY A 65 -9.39 5.51 -5.77
CA GLY A 65 -9.62 6.23 -4.52
C GLY A 65 -8.82 7.54 -4.43
N MET A 66 -7.66 7.61 -5.09
CA MET A 66 -6.82 8.81 -5.12
C MET A 66 -7.51 10.00 -5.79
N ILE A 67 -8.35 9.77 -6.79
CA ILE A 67 -9.10 10.86 -7.43
C ILE A 67 -10.05 11.52 -6.43
N TRP A 68 -10.61 10.74 -5.50
CA TRP A 68 -11.42 11.27 -4.40
C TRP A 68 -10.58 12.01 -3.38
N MET A 69 -9.38 11.54 -3.06
CA MET A 69 -8.44 12.25 -2.18
C MET A 69 -7.98 13.56 -2.80
N ILE A 70 -7.58 13.58 -4.07
CA ILE A 70 -7.22 14.80 -4.83
C ILE A 70 -8.40 15.79 -4.80
N ARG A 71 -9.61 15.31 -5.10
CA ARG A 71 -10.81 16.14 -5.05
C ARG A 71 -11.02 16.75 -3.65
N LEU A 72 -10.95 15.92 -2.60
CA LEU A 72 -11.14 16.34 -1.22
C LEU A 72 -10.14 17.43 -0.82
N ILE A 73 -8.85 17.17 -1.05
CA ILE A 73 -7.76 18.09 -0.72
C ILE A 73 -7.90 19.40 -1.49
N CYS A 74 -7.99 19.35 -2.82
CA CYS A 74 -8.07 20.54 -3.66
C CYS A 74 -9.35 21.36 -3.43
N GLN A 75 -10.49 20.71 -3.16
CA GLN A 75 -11.72 21.42 -2.83
C GLN A 75 -11.59 22.19 -1.51
N ASN A 76 -10.90 21.61 -0.53
CA ASN A 76 -10.69 22.27 0.75
C ASN A 76 -9.56 23.31 0.72
N MET A 77 -8.56 23.14 -0.15
CA MET A 77 -7.62 24.23 -0.48
C MET A 77 -8.35 25.42 -1.10
N ALA A 78 -9.30 25.19 -2.02
CA ALA A 78 -10.12 26.24 -2.62
C ALA A 78 -11.06 26.93 -1.64
N ALA A 79 -11.38 26.32 -0.52
CA ALA A 79 -12.25 26.84 0.53
C ALA A 79 -11.47 27.37 1.74
N ASP A 80 -10.15 27.48 1.65
CA ASP A 80 -9.23 27.85 2.74
C ASP A 80 -9.39 27.01 4.02
N LYS A 81 -9.73 25.72 3.84
CA LYS A 81 -9.94 24.76 4.93
C LYS A 81 -8.87 23.67 5.02
N TYR A 82 -7.87 23.72 4.14
CA TYR A 82 -6.70 22.84 4.13
C TYR A 82 -5.45 23.70 4.21
N GLU A 83 -4.67 23.51 5.26
CA GLU A 83 -3.46 24.27 5.52
C GLU A 83 -2.22 23.57 4.95
N GLY A 84 -1.27 24.38 4.43
CA GLY A 84 -0.01 23.88 3.88
C GLY A 84 -0.16 23.19 2.53
N GLU A 85 0.76 22.28 2.27
CA GLU A 85 0.93 21.55 1.01
C GLU A 85 0.66 20.08 1.20
N ALA A 86 0.40 19.37 0.11
CA ALA A 86 0.28 17.92 0.07
C ALA A 86 1.11 17.33 -1.07
N TYR A 87 1.60 16.12 -0.89
CA TYR A 87 2.50 15.44 -1.81
C TYR A 87 1.96 14.06 -2.13
N ILE A 88 1.82 13.75 -3.42
CA ILE A 88 1.47 12.42 -3.90
C ILE A 88 2.66 11.88 -4.67
N TYR A 89 3.23 10.80 -4.17
CA TYR A 89 4.39 10.12 -4.74
C TYR A 89 3.95 8.91 -5.57
N GLY A 90 4.65 8.64 -6.64
CA GLY A 90 4.46 7.45 -7.47
C GLY A 90 5.50 7.42 -8.60
N HIS A 91 5.64 6.29 -9.26
CA HIS A 91 6.46 6.26 -10.48
C HIS A 91 5.78 7.03 -11.61
N GLN A 92 6.54 7.36 -12.67
CA GLN A 92 6.13 8.25 -13.78
C GLN A 92 4.72 7.96 -14.31
N GLU A 93 4.43 6.69 -14.62
CA GLU A 93 3.14 6.31 -15.22
C GLU A 93 1.94 6.56 -14.28
N VAL A 94 2.11 6.31 -12.97
CA VAL A 94 1.08 6.59 -11.95
C VAL A 94 0.81 8.08 -11.86
N ILE A 95 1.85 8.89 -11.79
CA ILE A 95 1.72 10.34 -11.66
C ILE A 95 1.05 10.96 -12.89
N GLU A 96 1.45 10.57 -14.10
CA GLU A 96 0.83 11.03 -15.35
C GLU A 96 -0.66 10.63 -15.44
N MET A 97 -0.97 9.40 -15.02
CA MET A 97 -2.35 8.91 -15.00
C MET A 97 -3.22 9.67 -14.00
N LEU A 98 -2.73 9.87 -12.77
CA LEU A 98 -3.44 10.65 -11.74
C LEU A 98 -3.72 12.08 -12.19
N GLU A 99 -2.71 12.77 -12.75
CA GLU A 99 -2.88 14.13 -13.26
C GLU A 99 -3.90 14.17 -14.40
N THR A 100 -3.80 13.25 -15.37
CA THR A 100 -4.70 13.17 -16.51
C THR A 100 -6.14 12.95 -16.04
N ILE A 101 -6.40 11.94 -15.23
CA ILE A 101 -7.75 11.61 -14.75
C ILE A 101 -8.31 12.76 -13.89
N ALA A 102 -7.51 13.33 -13.01
CA ALA A 102 -7.94 14.43 -12.16
C ALA A 102 -8.35 15.66 -13.01
N ARG A 103 -7.55 16.03 -14.03
CA ARG A 103 -7.87 17.15 -14.92
C ARG A 103 -9.09 16.88 -15.81
N MET A 104 -9.35 15.64 -16.17
CA MET A 104 -10.54 15.25 -16.94
C MET A 104 -11.83 15.28 -16.11
N LEU A 105 -11.76 14.91 -14.84
CA LEU A 105 -12.95 14.73 -13.99
C LEU A 105 -13.24 15.89 -13.05
N LEU A 106 -12.23 16.65 -12.63
CA LEU A 106 -12.39 17.72 -11.65
C LEU A 106 -12.48 19.09 -12.31
N GLN A 107 -13.11 20.03 -11.59
CA GLN A 107 -13.28 21.39 -12.07
C GLN A 107 -11.96 22.18 -11.99
N SER A 108 -11.77 23.16 -12.87
CA SER A 108 -10.57 24.02 -12.92
C SER A 108 -10.27 24.70 -11.59
N LYS A 109 -11.29 25.08 -10.81
CA LYS A 109 -11.13 25.66 -9.48
C LYS A 109 -10.48 24.71 -8.45
N GLN A 110 -10.49 23.40 -8.72
CA GLN A 110 -9.82 22.36 -7.93
C GLN A 110 -8.46 22.01 -8.55
N THR A 111 -8.42 21.75 -9.86
CA THR A 111 -7.18 21.31 -10.53
C THR A 111 -6.10 22.39 -10.62
N LYS A 112 -6.43 23.67 -10.35
CA LYS A 112 -5.44 24.74 -10.26
C LYS A 112 -4.40 24.53 -9.15
N PHE A 113 -4.73 23.73 -8.12
CA PHE A 113 -3.82 23.42 -7.03
C PHE A 113 -2.85 22.28 -7.35
N ILE A 114 -3.09 21.53 -8.43
CA ILE A 114 -2.15 20.48 -8.89
C ILE A 114 -0.87 21.15 -9.38
N ASN A 115 0.26 20.75 -8.80
CA ASN A 115 1.59 21.32 -8.97
C ASN A 115 1.73 22.78 -8.48
N ASP A 116 0.77 23.26 -7.65
CA ASP A 116 0.86 24.50 -6.88
C ASP A 116 1.02 24.19 -5.38
N ARG A 117 -0.04 23.69 -4.73
CA ARG A 117 -0.06 23.26 -3.32
C ARG A 117 -0.27 21.75 -3.16
N LEU A 118 -0.78 21.07 -4.18
CA LEU A 118 -0.82 19.62 -4.28
C LEU A 118 0.24 19.18 -5.29
N HIS A 119 1.33 18.63 -4.80
CA HIS A 119 2.48 18.23 -5.63
C HIS A 119 2.34 16.77 -6.06
N LEU A 120 2.35 16.55 -7.36
CA LEU A 120 2.46 15.22 -7.95
C LEU A 120 3.96 14.94 -8.20
N VAL A 121 4.53 14.03 -7.42
CA VAL A 121 5.98 13.82 -7.33
C VAL A 121 6.35 12.47 -7.93
N VAL A 122 7.09 12.49 -9.04
CA VAL A 122 7.68 11.27 -9.58
C VAL A 122 8.83 10.82 -8.68
N VAL A 123 8.82 9.55 -8.31
CA VAL A 123 9.93 8.91 -7.60
C VAL A 123 10.59 7.85 -8.47
N HIS A 124 11.88 7.66 -8.28
CA HIS A 124 12.73 6.74 -9.05
C HIS A 124 13.23 5.58 -8.17
N ASP A 125 13.66 4.51 -8.81
CA ASP A 125 14.25 3.36 -8.11
C ASP A 125 15.46 3.78 -7.28
N GLY A 126 15.46 3.39 -5.99
CA GLY A 126 16.46 3.77 -5.01
C GLY A 126 16.36 5.20 -4.49
N GLU A 127 15.37 6.00 -4.93
CA GLU A 127 15.22 7.38 -4.47
C GLU A 127 14.78 7.44 -3.01
N VAL A 128 15.41 8.35 -2.26
CA VAL A 128 15.15 8.56 -0.84
C VAL A 128 14.46 9.89 -0.60
N LYS A 129 13.40 9.86 0.21
CA LYS A 129 12.70 11.06 0.72
C LYS A 129 12.62 11.00 2.24
N GLU A 130 12.51 12.16 2.86
CA GLU A 130 12.07 12.29 4.25
C GLU A 130 10.55 12.48 4.27
N ILE A 131 9.84 11.55 4.89
CA ILE A 131 8.38 11.52 4.97
C ILE A 131 7.98 11.24 6.42
N ILE A 132 7.14 12.08 7.01
CA ILE A 132 6.74 12.01 8.42
C ILE A 132 7.92 11.84 9.40
N GLY A 133 9.03 12.58 9.15
CA GLY A 133 10.25 12.47 9.95
C GLY A 133 11.00 11.14 9.83
N LYS A 134 10.69 10.32 8.84
CA LYS A 134 11.33 9.04 8.58
C LYS A 134 11.94 9.03 7.18
N LYS A 135 13.06 8.31 7.04
CA LYS A 135 13.69 8.09 5.76
C LYS A 135 12.96 6.97 5.01
N VAL A 136 12.45 7.29 3.83
CA VAL A 136 11.72 6.37 2.96
C VAL A 136 12.49 6.21 1.66
N THR A 137 12.85 4.97 1.32
CA THR A 137 13.48 4.61 0.04
C THR A 137 12.44 3.93 -0.83
N PHE A 138 12.16 4.49 -2.01
CA PHE A 138 11.29 3.87 -3.01
C PHE A 138 12.08 2.95 -3.91
N PHE A 139 11.50 1.83 -4.31
CA PHE A 139 12.18 0.89 -5.19
C PHE A 139 11.21 0.20 -6.16
N ASP A 140 11.69 -0.13 -7.35
CA ASP A 140 10.95 -0.88 -8.36
C ASP A 140 10.93 -2.36 -7.95
N ILE A 141 9.74 -2.94 -7.77
CA ILE A 141 9.63 -4.36 -7.40
C ILE A 141 9.86 -5.32 -8.58
N GLN A 142 10.14 -4.80 -9.78
CA GLN A 142 10.32 -5.58 -11.01
C GLN A 142 9.07 -6.39 -11.40
N SER A 143 7.90 -5.83 -11.16
CA SER A 143 6.62 -6.44 -11.50
C SER A 143 6.54 -6.90 -12.95
N THR A 144 6.00 -8.09 -13.17
CA THR A 144 5.85 -8.69 -14.51
C THR A 144 4.53 -8.32 -15.19
N LYS A 145 3.59 -7.71 -14.48
CA LYS A 145 2.25 -7.37 -14.95
C LYS A 145 2.07 -5.87 -15.23
N ALA A 146 2.32 -5.07 -14.23
CA ALA A 146 2.27 -3.62 -14.32
C ALA A 146 3.40 -3.04 -13.46
N LYS A 147 4.06 -1.98 -13.94
CA LYS A 147 5.10 -1.36 -13.15
C LYS A 147 4.58 -0.99 -11.76
N GLN A 148 5.27 -1.48 -10.73
CA GLN A 148 4.96 -1.23 -9.33
C GLN A 148 6.20 -0.81 -8.57
N PHE A 149 6.00 0.10 -7.61
CA PHE A 149 7.02 0.46 -6.65
C PHE A 149 6.61 0.03 -5.25
N GLY A 150 7.58 -0.48 -4.52
CA GLY A 150 7.53 -0.65 -3.08
C GLY A 150 8.26 0.47 -2.37
N PHE A 151 8.31 0.38 -1.06
CA PHE A 151 9.13 1.29 -0.25
C PHE A 151 9.72 0.58 0.96
N MET A 152 10.87 1.09 1.42
CA MET A 152 11.51 0.74 2.68
C MET A 152 11.55 1.99 3.56
N MET A 153 11.04 1.90 4.79
CA MET A 153 11.03 2.99 5.77
C MET A 153 11.90 2.65 6.97
N GLU A 154 12.78 3.56 7.32
CA GLU A 154 13.56 3.46 8.55
C GLU A 154 12.71 3.94 9.74
N LEU A 155 12.35 3.02 10.63
CA LEU A 155 11.61 3.28 11.87
C LEU A 155 12.57 3.67 12.99
N ASP A 156 12.03 3.95 14.19
CA ASP A 156 12.84 4.21 15.37
C ASP A 156 13.69 3.01 15.76
N GLN A 157 14.80 3.26 16.45
CA GLN A 157 15.77 2.23 16.86
C GLN A 157 16.38 1.44 15.69
N LYS A 158 16.45 2.05 14.50
CA LYS A 158 16.96 1.43 13.26
C LYS A 158 16.20 0.19 12.81
N ARG A 159 14.93 0.05 13.22
CA ARG A 159 14.05 -0.98 12.66
C ARG A 159 13.66 -0.61 11.25
N ILE A 160 13.35 -1.60 10.45
CA ILE A 160 13.00 -1.45 9.03
C ILE A 160 11.60 -2.00 8.78
N LEU A 161 10.78 -1.19 8.12
CA LEU A 161 9.51 -1.59 7.52
C LEU A 161 9.68 -1.60 6.01
N THR A 162 9.34 -2.71 5.36
CA THR A 162 9.33 -2.80 3.89
C THR A 162 7.95 -3.20 3.38
N CYS A 163 7.49 -2.55 2.31
CA CYS A 163 6.25 -2.86 1.61
C CYS A 163 6.57 -3.23 0.16
N CYS A 164 6.12 -4.39 -0.28
CA CYS A 164 6.47 -4.98 -1.57
C CYS A 164 5.35 -4.94 -2.63
N GLY A 165 4.29 -4.13 -2.41
CA GLY A 165 3.19 -4.05 -3.39
C GLY A 165 2.27 -5.28 -3.36
N ASP A 166 1.64 -5.59 -4.49
CA ASP A 166 0.61 -6.63 -4.64
C ASP A 166 0.92 -7.69 -5.72
N GLU A 167 2.17 -7.92 -6.00
CA GLU A 167 2.66 -9.03 -6.82
C GLU A 167 3.70 -9.85 -6.06
N PRO A 168 3.97 -11.10 -6.47
CA PRO A 168 5.02 -11.91 -5.89
C PRO A 168 6.35 -11.17 -5.92
N TYR A 169 6.89 -10.87 -4.75
CA TYR A 169 8.20 -10.29 -4.61
C TYR A 169 9.21 -11.43 -4.42
N GLY A 170 10.12 -11.58 -5.36
CA GLY A 170 11.12 -12.61 -5.28
C GLY A 170 10.96 -13.82 -6.20
N ASP A 171 9.98 -13.84 -7.09
CA ASP A 171 9.87 -14.85 -8.13
C ASP A 171 10.75 -14.52 -9.35
N GLU A 172 11.11 -15.54 -10.13
CA GLU A 172 11.87 -15.32 -11.36
C GLU A 172 11.11 -14.42 -12.36
N PRO A 173 11.74 -13.44 -12.98
CA PRO A 173 13.17 -13.15 -13.05
C PRO A 173 13.69 -12.26 -11.89
N TYR A 174 13.57 -12.74 -10.71
CA TYR A 174 13.93 -12.05 -9.50
C TYR A 174 15.43 -11.86 -9.38
N ASN A 175 15.90 -10.71 -8.97
CA ASN A 175 17.31 -10.47 -8.77
C ASN A 175 17.64 -10.14 -7.30
N GLU A 176 18.83 -10.54 -6.87
CA GLU A 176 19.33 -10.30 -5.52
C GLU A 176 19.38 -8.79 -5.13
N GLU A 177 19.36 -7.89 -6.13
CA GLU A 177 19.34 -6.45 -5.88
C GLU A 177 18.04 -6.00 -5.24
N ASN A 178 16.91 -6.65 -5.55
CA ASN A 178 15.64 -6.32 -4.92
C ASN A 178 15.54 -6.88 -3.50
N GLU A 179 16.17 -8.03 -3.23
CA GLU A 179 16.18 -8.62 -1.88
C GLU A 179 16.77 -7.67 -0.83
N LYS A 180 17.71 -6.80 -1.20
CA LYS A 180 18.36 -5.86 -0.27
C LYS A 180 17.36 -4.97 0.48
N TYR A 181 16.22 -4.64 -0.12
CA TYR A 181 15.23 -3.78 0.50
C TYR A 181 14.34 -4.50 1.53
N ALA A 182 14.15 -5.81 1.37
CA ALA A 182 13.34 -6.61 2.28
C ALA A 182 14.17 -7.50 3.22
N LEU A 183 15.46 -7.70 2.92
CA LEU A 183 16.36 -8.55 3.70
C LEU A 183 16.46 -8.06 5.15
N LYS A 184 16.13 -8.96 6.09
CA LYS A 184 16.19 -8.70 7.54
C LYS A 184 15.31 -7.54 8.00
N SER A 185 14.24 -7.21 7.26
CA SER A 185 13.25 -6.24 7.71
C SER A 185 12.66 -6.66 9.05
N ASP A 186 12.41 -5.68 9.91
CA ASP A 186 11.67 -5.92 11.16
C ASP A 186 10.20 -6.18 10.85
N TYR A 187 9.66 -5.50 9.85
CA TYR A 187 8.29 -5.68 9.36
C TYR A 187 8.29 -5.75 7.83
N LEU A 188 7.66 -6.77 7.26
CA LEU A 188 7.42 -6.93 5.84
C LEU A 188 5.92 -6.89 5.59
N LEU A 189 5.45 -5.90 4.82
CA LEU A 189 4.11 -5.90 4.25
C LEU A 189 4.17 -6.62 2.91
N HIS A 190 3.43 -7.70 2.79
CA HIS A 190 3.40 -8.52 1.57
C HIS A 190 1.98 -8.99 1.27
N GLU A 191 1.63 -9.08 0.00
CA GLU A 191 0.35 -9.65 -0.38
C GLU A 191 0.26 -11.14 -0.02
N ALA A 192 -0.96 -11.60 0.23
CA ALA A 192 -1.31 -13.00 0.32
C ALA A 192 -2.74 -13.19 -0.19
N PHE A 193 -2.88 -13.46 -1.47
CA PHE A 193 -4.16 -13.46 -2.16
C PHE A 193 -5.13 -14.47 -1.58
N CYS A 194 -4.67 -15.70 -1.33
CA CYS A 194 -5.45 -16.80 -0.76
C CYS A 194 -4.56 -17.81 -0.01
N LEU A 195 -5.18 -18.81 0.62
CA LEU A 195 -4.50 -19.99 1.11
C LEU A 195 -3.93 -20.83 -0.05
N TYR A 196 -2.82 -21.51 0.19
CA TYR A 196 -2.17 -22.35 -0.82
C TYR A 196 -3.05 -23.54 -1.24
N ASP A 197 -3.76 -24.17 -0.30
CA ASP A 197 -4.68 -25.26 -0.60
C ASP A 197 -5.93 -24.83 -1.41
N GLN A 198 -6.15 -23.51 -1.53
CA GLN A 198 -7.22 -22.91 -2.32
C GLN A 198 -6.72 -22.29 -3.64
N ALA A 199 -5.44 -22.49 -3.99
CA ALA A 199 -4.86 -21.93 -5.21
C ALA A 199 -5.60 -22.39 -6.49
N ASP A 200 -6.07 -23.62 -6.55
CA ASP A 200 -6.87 -24.15 -7.67
C ASP A 200 -8.26 -23.49 -7.79
N ILE A 201 -8.75 -22.82 -6.73
CA ILE A 201 -10.03 -22.12 -6.73
C ILE A 201 -9.84 -20.67 -7.15
N PHE A 202 -8.82 -20.04 -6.63
CA PHE A 202 -8.60 -18.60 -6.80
C PHE A 202 -7.64 -18.24 -7.93
N HIS A 203 -6.84 -19.20 -8.41
CA HIS A 203 -5.85 -19.03 -9.49
C HIS A 203 -4.90 -17.84 -9.26
N PRO A 204 -4.23 -17.75 -8.09
CA PRO A 204 -3.37 -16.60 -7.76
C PRO A 204 -2.22 -16.46 -8.76
N TYR A 205 -1.58 -17.55 -9.15
CA TYR A 205 -0.39 -17.54 -10.01
C TYR A 205 -0.68 -17.03 -11.43
N GLU A 206 -1.88 -17.39 -11.98
CA GLU A 206 -2.32 -16.86 -13.27
C GLU A 206 -2.57 -15.34 -13.24
N LYS A 207 -2.80 -14.79 -12.04
CA LYS A 207 -3.04 -13.38 -11.78
C LYS A 207 -1.80 -12.65 -11.29
N HIS A 208 -0.66 -13.33 -11.22
CA HIS A 208 0.60 -12.83 -10.66
C HIS A 208 0.49 -12.42 -9.19
N HIS A 209 -0.08 -13.30 -8.37
CA HIS A 209 -0.23 -13.12 -6.93
C HIS A 209 0.36 -14.28 -6.15
N SER A 210 0.71 -14.02 -4.88
CA SER A 210 1.22 -15.01 -3.92
C SER A 210 0.10 -15.64 -3.10
N THR A 211 0.33 -16.86 -2.63
CA THR A 211 -0.44 -17.47 -1.54
C THR A 211 0.18 -17.10 -0.19
N VAL A 212 -0.51 -17.44 0.90
CA VAL A 212 0.04 -17.31 2.27
C VAL A 212 1.36 -18.06 2.41
N LYS A 213 1.42 -19.29 1.86
CA LYS A 213 2.65 -20.09 1.84
C LYS A 213 3.80 -19.35 1.18
N ASP A 214 3.59 -18.81 -0.02
CA ASP A 214 4.65 -18.14 -0.80
C ASP A 214 5.18 -16.92 -0.04
N ALA A 215 4.29 -16.07 0.46
CA ALA A 215 4.64 -14.90 1.25
C ALA A 215 5.42 -15.26 2.52
N CYS A 216 5.01 -16.30 3.24
CA CYS A 216 5.66 -16.76 4.44
C CYS A 216 7.02 -17.43 4.17
N GLN A 217 7.15 -18.20 3.10
CA GLN A 217 8.44 -18.76 2.67
C GLN A 217 9.42 -17.67 2.28
N LEU A 218 8.97 -16.64 1.58
CA LEU A 218 9.80 -15.49 1.26
C LEU A 218 10.27 -14.76 2.53
N ALA A 219 9.36 -14.50 3.47
CA ALA A 219 9.72 -13.86 4.74
C ALA A 219 10.75 -14.67 5.53
N GLN A 220 10.61 -15.99 5.54
CA GLN A 220 11.59 -16.90 6.16
C GLN A 220 12.96 -16.83 5.46
N LYS A 221 12.98 -16.91 4.12
CA LYS A 221 14.19 -16.78 3.29
C LYS A 221 14.93 -15.46 3.56
N LEU A 222 14.19 -14.36 3.67
CA LEU A 222 14.73 -13.02 3.88
C LEU A 222 15.05 -12.71 5.36
N ALA A 223 14.86 -13.68 6.26
CA ALA A 223 15.08 -13.50 7.71
C ALA A 223 14.31 -12.30 8.29
N VAL A 224 13.10 -12.09 7.84
CA VAL A 224 12.16 -11.08 8.34
C VAL A 224 11.73 -11.46 9.76
N LYS A 225 11.41 -10.49 10.62
CA LYS A 225 10.92 -10.78 11.98
C LYS A 225 9.40 -10.86 12.06
N ASN A 226 8.71 -9.97 11.34
CA ASN A 226 7.26 -9.87 11.36
C ASN A 226 6.74 -9.71 9.94
N ILE A 227 5.76 -10.51 9.53
CA ILE A 227 5.07 -10.34 8.25
C ILE A 227 3.64 -9.84 8.47
N ILE A 228 3.21 -8.87 7.64
CA ILE A 228 1.85 -8.33 7.62
C ILE A 228 1.25 -8.71 6.28
N LEU A 229 0.27 -9.61 6.29
CA LEU A 229 -0.39 -10.13 5.10
C LEU A 229 -1.61 -9.29 4.76
N TYR A 230 -1.73 -8.89 3.51
CA TYR A 230 -2.83 -8.08 2.99
C TYR A 230 -3.19 -8.48 1.55
N HIS A 231 -4.03 -7.71 0.85
CA HIS A 231 -4.46 -7.90 -0.54
C HIS A 231 -5.07 -9.28 -0.79
N SER A 232 -5.92 -9.71 0.14
CA SER A 232 -6.50 -11.05 0.16
C SER A 232 -7.91 -11.12 -0.42
N GLU A 233 -8.34 -12.35 -0.76
CA GLU A 233 -9.74 -12.65 -1.08
C GLU A 233 -10.66 -12.42 0.15
N ASP A 234 -11.98 -12.39 -0.07
CA ASP A 234 -12.97 -12.12 0.98
C ASP A 234 -13.94 -13.27 1.28
N GLN A 235 -13.73 -14.46 0.69
CA GLN A 235 -14.58 -15.62 0.98
C GLN A 235 -14.31 -16.12 2.40
N ASN A 236 -13.05 -16.10 2.81
CA ASN A 236 -12.61 -16.50 4.16
C ASN A 236 -12.66 -15.36 5.20
N ILE A 237 -13.23 -14.20 4.87
CA ILE A 237 -13.11 -12.96 5.69
C ILE A 237 -13.38 -13.17 7.18
N LYS A 238 -14.32 -14.04 7.55
CA LYS A 238 -14.69 -14.30 8.96
C LYS A 238 -13.61 -15.06 9.73
N ASN A 239 -12.90 -15.97 9.06
CA ASN A 239 -11.91 -16.86 9.66
C ASN A 239 -10.51 -16.62 9.10
N ARG A 240 -10.35 -15.61 8.23
CA ARG A 240 -9.11 -15.31 7.50
C ARG A 240 -7.90 -15.24 8.42
N LYS A 241 -8.02 -14.49 9.51
CA LYS A 241 -6.93 -14.33 10.49
C LYS A 241 -6.44 -15.67 11.04
N GLU A 242 -7.37 -16.55 11.45
CA GLU A 242 -7.05 -17.88 11.97
C GLU A 242 -6.42 -18.77 10.89
N LEU A 243 -7.08 -18.85 9.73
CA LEU A 243 -6.66 -19.73 8.63
C LEU A 243 -5.29 -19.33 8.08
N TYR A 244 -5.07 -18.05 7.80
CA TYR A 244 -3.81 -17.55 7.25
C TYR A 244 -2.67 -17.66 8.26
N THR A 245 -2.94 -17.37 9.54
CA THR A 245 -1.93 -17.54 10.59
C THR A 245 -1.56 -19.01 10.76
N LYS A 246 -2.53 -19.92 10.70
CA LYS A 246 -2.28 -21.35 10.82
C LYS A 246 -1.41 -21.87 9.68
N GLU A 247 -1.79 -21.59 8.42
CA GLU A 247 -0.99 -22.00 7.27
C GLU A 247 0.40 -21.38 7.28
N GLY A 248 0.47 -20.06 7.56
CA GLY A 248 1.75 -19.35 7.55
C GLY A 248 2.76 -19.88 8.57
N LYS A 249 2.29 -20.38 9.72
CA LYS A 249 3.15 -20.97 10.76
C LYS A 249 3.86 -22.27 10.31
N ASP A 250 3.39 -22.93 9.28
CA ASP A 250 4.08 -24.08 8.71
C ASP A 250 5.32 -23.66 7.88
N TYR A 251 5.46 -22.38 7.55
CA TYR A 251 6.48 -21.85 6.63
C TYR A 251 7.30 -20.69 7.19
N PHE A 252 6.88 -20.10 8.32
CA PHE A 252 7.54 -18.92 8.90
C PHE A 252 7.55 -18.95 10.41
N ASP A 253 8.74 -18.83 11.00
CA ASP A 253 8.95 -18.88 12.45
C ASP A 253 8.65 -17.54 13.16
N GLY A 254 8.65 -16.43 12.40
CA GLY A 254 8.39 -15.08 12.92
C GLY A 254 6.93 -14.81 13.26
N ASN A 255 6.58 -13.56 13.54
CA ASN A 255 5.22 -13.17 13.81
C ASN A 255 4.44 -12.91 12.51
N ILE A 256 3.19 -13.40 12.46
CA ILE A 256 2.28 -13.23 11.32
C ILE A 256 1.11 -12.37 11.75
N TYR A 257 0.93 -11.24 11.09
CA TYR A 257 -0.21 -10.34 11.25
C TYR A 257 -1.13 -10.47 10.03
N VAL A 258 -2.40 -10.71 10.28
CA VAL A 258 -3.45 -10.79 9.25
C VAL A 258 -4.54 -9.80 9.64
N PRO A 259 -4.38 -8.51 9.33
CA PRO A 259 -5.30 -7.48 9.78
C PRO A 259 -6.66 -7.56 9.07
N ASN A 260 -7.69 -7.12 9.76
CA ASN A 260 -8.95 -6.73 9.15
C ASN A 260 -8.92 -5.24 8.79
N ASP A 261 -9.92 -4.81 8.01
CA ASP A 261 -10.13 -3.38 7.79
C ASP A 261 -10.25 -2.63 9.10
N LEU A 262 -9.67 -1.44 9.16
CA LEU A 262 -9.62 -0.53 10.31
C LEU A 262 -8.79 -1.05 11.51
N GLU A 263 -8.12 -2.18 11.38
CA GLU A 263 -7.25 -2.69 12.44
C GLU A 263 -5.94 -1.89 12.49
N VAL A 264 -5.50 -1.57 13.71
CA VAL A 264 -4.23 -0.90 14.00
C VAL A 264 -3.19 -1.95 14.39
N ILE A 265 -1.99 -1.84 13.82
CA ILE A 265 -0.82 -2.65 14.17
C ILE A 265 0.23 -1.70 14.73
N GLU A 266 0.65 -1.93 15.95
CA GLU A 266 1.77 -1.20 16.55
C GLU A 266 3.09 -1.79 16.02
N LEU A 267 3.96 -0.89 15.50
CA LEU A 267 5.23 -1.24 14.89
C LEU A 267 6.41 -1.08 15.87
#